data_b1a3b7438b173afdbba4125b78fe9cd1
#
_entry.id   b1a3b7438b173afdbba4125b78fe9cd1
#
_cell.length_a   1.000
_cell.length_b   1.000
_cell.length_c   1.000
_cell.angle_alpha   90.00
_cell.angle_beta   90.00
_cell.angle_gamma   90.00
#
_symmetry.space_group_name_H-M   'P 1'
#
loop_
_entity.id
_entity.type
_entity.pdbx_description
1 polymer ?
#
loop_
_entity_poly.entity_id
_entity_poly.type
_entity_poly.pdbx_seq_one_letter_code
_entity_poly.pdbx_strand_id
1 'polypeptide(L)'
;MHARLSDEELEGLRALYENFNEATVDETRYLVEAPSDIKAGDGPSPKSVNRKDKRFNPIIIEVAGRYEMDPALIKAIIMAESGYNPKAVSKRGAKGLMQLMPITAKSLGVEDIFDPVHNINAGVVYFKKLLNQFEGDVKLALAAYNAGSKKVRKYKGIPPFKATRIYIRKVFKYYEHYKEHM
;
A
#
# COMPACT_ATOMS: atom_id res chain seq x y z
N MET A 1 18.79 -16.52 -0.81
CA MET A 1 17.85 -17.28 0.02
C MET A 1 16.72 -16.32 0.33
N HIS A 2 15.55 -16.53 -0.25
CA HIS A 2 14.37 -15.72 0.06
C HIS A 2 13.66 -16.44 1.19
N ALA A 3 13.57 -15.79 2.36
CA ALA A 3 12.82 -16.31 3.48
C ALA A 3 11.34 -16.39 3.05
N ARG A 4 10.82 -17.59 2.88
CA ARG A 4 9.39 -17.84 2.92
C ARG A 4 8.94 -17.63 4.36
N LEU A 5 7.79 -17.01 4.55
CA LEU A 5 7.14 -16.99 5.85
C LEU A 5 6.85 -18.44 6.27
N SER A 6 7.09 -18.76 7.53
CA SER A 6 6.67 -20.04 8.11
C SER A 6 5.13 -20.13 8.16
N ASP A 7 4.60 -21.33 8.21
CA ASP A 7 3.14 -21.53 8.32
C ASP A 7 2.56 -20.85 9.58
N GLU A 8 3.35 -20.78 10.65
CA GLU A 8 3.00 -20.12 11.92
C GLU A 8 2.94 -18.59 11.76
N GLU A 9 3.90 -17.98 11.03
CA GLU A 9 3.86 -16.56 10.68
C GLU A 9 2.69 -16.25 9.75
N LEU A 10 2.34 -17.15 8.85
CA LEU A 10 1.20 -17.04 7.93
C LEU A 10 -0.12 -17.08 8.69
N GLU A 11 -0.28 -17.99 9.64
CA GLU A 11 -1.47 -18.11 10.48
C GLU A 11 -1.62 -16.88 11.40
N GLY A 12 -0.53 -16.40 12.00
CA GLY A 12 -0.52 -15.17 12.78
C GLY A 12 -0.96 -13.94 11.97
N LEU A 13 -0.50 -13.82 10.72
CA LEU A 13 -0.89 -12.73 9.84
C LEU A 13 -2.36 -12.83 9.38
N ARG A 14 -2.87 -14.05 9.21
CA ARG A 14 -4.28 -14.31 8.88
C ARG A 14 -5.19 -13.93 10.05
N ALA A 15 -4.83 -14.35 11.26
CA ALA A 15 -5.55 -13.98 12.48
C ALA A 15 -5.56 -12.46 12.69
N LEU A 16 -4.45 -11.77 12.39
CA LEU A 16 -4.37 -10.30 12.41
C LEU A 16 -5.32 -9.65 11.40
N TYR A 17 -5.44 -10.23 10.20
CA TYR A 17 -6.36 -9.73 9.19
C TYR A 17 -7.83 -9.88 9.63
N GLU A 18 -8.20 -11.03 10.18
CA GLU A 18 -9.55 -11.31 10.69
C GLU A 18 -9.87 -10.39 11.87
N ASN A 19 -8.99 -10.29 12.86
CA ASN A 19 -9.13 -9.36 13.99
C ASN A 19 -9.19 -7.89 13.55
N PHE A 20 -8.42 -7.52 12.52
CA PHE A 20 -8.41 -6.15 12.00
C PHE A 20 -9.71 -5.79 11.25
N ASN A 21 -10.36 -6.75 10.60
CA ASN A 21 -11.66 -6.55 9.98
C ASN A 21 -12.80 -6.44 11.01
N GLU A 22 -12.70 -7.16 12.14
CA GLU A 22 -13.69 -7.11 13.22
C GLU A 22 -13.50 -5.89 14.13
N ALA A 23 -12.26 -5.42 14.31
CA ALA A 23 -11.99 -4.24 15.10
C ALA A 23 -12.50 -2.99 14.38
N THR A 24 -13.44 -2.30 14.98
CA THR A 24 -13.74 -0.89 14.68
C THR A 24 -12.52 -0.06 15.06
N VAL A 25 -11.56 0.05 14.13
CA VAL A 25 -10.38 0.91 14.34
C VAL A 25 -10.91 2.33 14.50
N ASP A 26 -10.66 2.94 15.65
CA ASP A 26 -10.97 4.35 15.87
C ASP A 26 -10.14 5.19 14.88
N GLU A 27 -10.77 5.49 13.75
CA GLU A 27 -10.17 6.21 12.63
C GLU A 27 -9.88 7.68 12.96
N THR A 28 -10.23 8.14 14.17
CA THR A 28 -9.94 9.52 14.59
C THR A 28 -8.44 9.77 14.76
N ARG A 29 -7.65 8.71 14.98
CA ARG A 29 -6.20 8.76 15.14
C ARG A 29 -5.39 8.82 13.84
N TYR A 30 -6.02 8.58 12.68
CA TYR A 30 -5.33 8.40 11.39
C TYR A 30 -5.48 9.60 10.44
N LEU A 31 -5.42 10.81 10.95
CA LEU A 31 -5.36 12.01 10.10
C LEU A 31 -4.00 12.08 9.40
N VAL A 32 -3.84 11.27 8.38
CA VAL A 32 -2.74 11.41 7.43
C VAL A 32 -3.15 12.44 6.40
N GLU A 33 -2.63 13.64 6.53
CA GLU A 33 -2.68 14.58 5.42
C GLU A 33 -1.82 14.06 4.27
N ALA A 34 -2.31 14.14 3.02
CA ALA A 34 -1.60 13.65 1.84
C ALA A 34 -0.19 14.29 1.71
N PRO A 35 0.84 13.55 1.26
CA PRO A 35 2.17 14.12 1.04
C PRO A 35 2.11 15.31 0.09
N SER A 36 2.53 16.50 0.57
CA SER A 36 2.45 17.76 -0.18
C SER A 36 3.50 17.91 -1.29
N ASP A 37 4.46 16.98 -1.38
CA ASP A 37 5.70 17.20 -2.13
C ASP A 37 5.95 16.24 -3.29
N ILE A 38 4.90 15.74 -3.94
CA ILE A 38 5.08 15.03 -5.22
C ILE A 38 5.14 16.07 -6.34
N LYS A 39 6.35 16.44 -6.75
CA LYS A 39 6.56 17.21 -7.98
C LYS A 39 6.01 16.41 -9.15
N ALA A 40 5.16 17.05 -9.96
CA ALA A 40 4.69 16.48 -11.21
C ALA A 40 5.91 16.37 -12.16
N GLY A 41 6.42 15.16 -12.38
CA GLY A 41 7.51 14.95 -13.33
C GLY A 41 8.50 13.84 -13.02
N ASP A 42 8.77 13.55 -11.74
CA ASP A 42 9.85 12.62 -11.37
C ASP A 42 9.34 11.24 -10.91
N GLY A 43 8.70 10.52 -11.81
CA GLY A 43 8.59 9.06 -11.67
C GLY A 43 9.77 8.39 -12.38
N PRO A 44 10.39 7.32 -11.82
CA PRO A 44 11.42 6.60 -12.52
C PRO A 44 10.91 6.15 -13.89
N SER A 45 11.78 6.22 -14.91
CA SER A 45 11.40 5.82 -16.27
C SER A 45 11.00 4.34 -16.32
N PRO A 46 10.14 3.91 -17.23
CA PRO A 46 9.72 2.51 -17.37
C PRO A 46 10.90 1.51 -17.43
N LYS A 47 12.03 1.91 -17.99
CA LYS A 47 13.26 1.09 -18.08
C LYS A 47 13.94 0.86 -16.73
N SER A 48 13.78 1.74 -15.73
CA SER A 48 14.34 1.56 -14.39
C SER A 48 13.46 0.71 -13.47
N VAL A 49 12.19 0.55 -13.81
CA VAL A 49 11.19 -0.22 -13.08
C VAL A 49 11.56 -1.71 -13.05
N ASN A 50 11.99 -2.24 -14.19
CA ASN A 50 12.17 -3.68 -14.44
C ASN A 50 13.30 -4.38 -13.65
N ARG A 51 14.16 -3.64 -12.93
CA ARG A 51 15.30 -4.19 -12.17
C ARG A 51 15.05 -4.24 -10.67
N LYS A 52 14.30 -3.28 -10.13
CA LYS A 52 14.06 -3.15 -8.68
C LYS A 52 12.87 -4.00 -8.22
N ASP A 53 11.86 -4.16 -9.05
CA ASP A 53 10.66 -4.92 -8.73
C ASP A 53 10.91 -6.44 -8.67
N LYS A 54 11.82 -6.98 -9.52
CA LYS A 54 12.15 -8.41 -9.56
C LYS A 54 12.54 -8.98 -8.20
N ARG A 55 13.20 -8.17 -7.38
CA ARG A 55 13.64 -8.57 -6.03
C ARG A 55 12.48 -8.93 -5.11
N PHE A 56 11.36 -8.23 -5.24
CA PHE A 56 10.21 -8.37 -4.35
C PHE A 56 9.05 -9.16 -4.97
N ASN A 57 9.18 -9.58 -6.25
CA ASN A 57 8.17 -10.34 -6.95
C ASN A 57 7.67 -11.59 -6.19
N PRO A 58 8.56 -12.45 -5.62
CA PRO A 58 8.09 -13.62 -4.89
C PRO A 58 7.16 -13.25 -3.73
N ILE A 59 7.53 -12.24 -2.94
CA ILE A 59 6.75 -11.76 -1.81
C ILE A 59 5.41 -11.18 -2.30
N ILE A 60 5.45 -10.36 -3.36
CA ILE A 60 4.25 -9.72 -3.91
C ILE A 60 3.26 -10.76 -4.42
N ILE A 61 3.72 -11.76 -5.17
CA ILE A 61 2.88 -12.82 -5.73
C ILE A 61 2.26 -13.65 -4.61
N GLU A 62 3.04 -14.03 -3.61
CA GLU A 62 2.58 -14.80 -2.47
C GLU A 62 1.49 -14.04 -1.69
N VAL A 63 1.76 -12.78 -1.33
CA VAL A 63 0.82 -11.94 -0.59
C VAL A 63 -0.42 -11.63 -1.43
N ALA A 64 -0.26 -11.37 -2.74
CA ALA A 64 -1.38 -11.16 -3.66
C ALA A 64 -2.32 -12.36 -3.69
N GLY A 65 -1.76 -13.58 -3.81
CA GLY A 65 -2.55 -14.82 -3.79
C GLY A 65 -3.28 -15.02 -2.47
N ARG A 66 -2.64 -14.72 -1.34
CA ARG A 66 -3.22 -14.86 0.00
C ARG A 66 -4.45 -13.99 0.23
N TYR A 67 -4.41 -12.76 -0.26
CA TYR A 67 -5.49 -11.77 -0.06
C TYR A 67 -6.37 -11.55 -1.29
N GLU A 68 -6.26 -12.41 -2.30
CA GLU A 68 -7.03 -12.31 -3.55
C GLU A 68 -6.94 -10.91 -4.17
N MET A 69 -5.70 -10.42 -4.29
CA MET A 69 -5.38 -9.13 -4.87
C MET A 69 -4.61 -9.28 -6.18
N ASP A 70 -4.83 -8.35 -7.10
CA ASP A 70 -4.05 -8.30 -8.33
C ASP A 70 -2.59 -7.90 -8.02
N PRO A 71 -1.59 -8.77 -8.30
CA PRO A 71 -0.19 -8.47 -8.03
C PRO A 71 0.31 -7.25 -8.83
N ALA A 72 -0.25 -6.97 -10.01
CA ALA A 72 0.08 -5.77 -10.78
C ALA A 72 -0.33 -4.49 -10.04
N LEU A 73 -1.48 -4.52 -9.36
CA LEU A 73 -1.94 -3.39 -8.55
C LEU A 73 -1.04 -3.16 -7.33
N ILE A 74 -0.64 -4.24 -6.63
CA ILE A 74 0.29 -4.14 -5.50
C ILE A 74 1.63 -3.55 -5.96
N LYS A 75 2.18 -4.03 -7.08
CA LYS A 75 3.40 -3.48 -7.69
C LYS A 75 3.26 -1.99 -7.99
N ALA A 76 2.13 -1.58 -8.55
CA ALA A 76 1.86 -0.18 -8.88
C ALA A 76 1.81 0.71 -7.63
N ILE A 77 1.19 0.24 -6.55
CA ILE A 77 1.17 0.94 -5.25
C ILE A 77 2.60 1.08 -4.72
N ILE A 78 3.37 -0.01 -4.61
CA ILE A 78 4.76 0.03 -4.12
C ILE A 78 5.62 0.99 -4.94
N MET A 79 5.45 0.97 -6.27
CA MET A 79 6.16 1.89 -7.16
C MET A 79 5.77 3.35 -6.94
N ALA A 80 4.48 3.61 -6.71
CA ALA A 80 3.99 4.96 -6.43
C ALA A 80 4.46 5.48 -5.08
N GLU A 81 4.51 4.62 -4.06
CA GLU A 81 4.84 4.97 -2.68
C GLU A 81 6.34 5.17 -2.44
N SER A 82 7.16 4.20 -2.83
CA SER A 82 8.58 4.17 -2.48
C SER A 82 9.55 4.04 -3.66
N GLY A 83 9.04 3.77 -4.86
CA GLY A 83 9.88 3.37 -6.00
C GLY A 83 10.71 2.11 -5.69
N TYR A 84 10.15 1.18 -4.93
CA TYR A 84 10.80 -0.03 -4.44
C TYR A 84 12.00 0.20 -3.50
N ASN A 85 12.02 1.30 -2.77
CA ASN A 85 13.02 1.52 -1.72
C ASN A 85 12.49 1.01 -0.37
N PRO A 86 13.02 -0.12 0.16
CA PRO A 86 12.53 -0.69 1.42
C PRO A 86 12.87 0.18 2.64
N LYS A 87 13.83 1.10 2.51
CA LYS A 87 14.24 2.04 3.56
C LYS A 87 13.67 3.45 3.36
N ALA A 88 12.67 3.61 2.50
CA ALA A 88 12.06 4.91 2.26
C ALA A 88 11.38 5.44 3.52
N VAL A 89 11.60 6.73 3.79
CA VAL A 89 10.93 7.47 4.87
C VAL A 89 10.41 8.78 4.28
N SER A 90 9.11 9.01 4.40
CA SER A 90 8.51 10.28 3.99
C SER A 90 8.71 11.37 5.04
N LYS A 91 8.53 12.64 4.66
CA LYS A 91 8.57 13.76 5.60
C LYS A 91 7.57 13.63 6.76
N ARG A 92 6.50 12.86 6.58
CA ARG A 92 5.46 12.60 7.60
C ARG A 92 5.69 11.33 8.40
N GLY A 93 6.81 10.65 8.15
CA GLY A 93 7.19 9.45 8.87
C GLY A 93 6.57 8.16 8.34
N ALA A 94 5.93 8.16 7.17
CA ALA A 94 5.56 6.91 6.51
C ALA A 94 6.81 6.15 6.07
N LYS A 95 6.81 4.82 6.20
CA LYS A 95 8.03 4.00 6.10
C LYS A 95 7.85 2.78 5.21
N GLY A 96 8.95 2.38 4.57
CA GLY A 96 9.08 1.13 3.84
C GLY A 96 8.47 1.14 2.43
N LEU A 97 8.34 -0.04 1.84
CA LEU A 97 7.92 -0.25 0.45
C LEU A 97 6.53 0.32 0.16
N MET A 98 5.58 0.12 1.05
CA MET A 98 4.19 0.57 0.92
C MET A 98 3.89 1.81 1.78
N GLN A 99 4.92 2.49 2.30
CA GLN A 99 4.82 3.75 3.04
C GLN A 99 3.77 3.73 4.16
N LEU A 100 3.88 2.73 5.04
CA LEU A 100 2.99 2.63 6.19
C LEU A 100 3.32 3.67 7.25
N MET A 101 2.31 4.29 7.81
CA MET A 101 2.49 5.10 9.02
C MET A 101 2.81 4.18 10.21
N PRO A 102 3.71 4.58 11.12
CA PRO A 102 4.09 3.75 12.27
C PRO A 102 2.91 3.27 13.10
N ILE A 103 1.90 4.10 13.26
CA ILE A 103 0.70 3.74 14.01
C ILE A 103 -0.13 2.67 13.27
N THR A 104 -0.23 2.75 11.94
CA THR A 104 -0.90 1.72 11.12
C THR A 104 -0.12 0.41 11.19
N ALA A 105 1.20 0.46 11.04
CA ALA A 105 2.06 -0.71 11.14
C ALA A 105 1.91 -1.40 12.52
N LYS A 106 1.94 -0.61 13.60
CA LYS A 106 1.73 -1.11 14.97
C LYS A 106 0.37 -1.78 15.15
N SER A 107 -0.71 -1.19 14.62
CA SER A 107 -2.07 -1.76 14.71
C SER A 107 -2.23 -3.06 13.90
N LEU A 108 -1.31 -3.32 12.97
CA LEU A 108 -1.24 -4.53 12.15
C LEU A 108 -0.17 -5.53 12.65
N GLY A 109 0.36 -5.33 13.86
CA GLY A 109 1.34 -6.24 14.45
C GLY A 109 2.71 -6.25 13.77
N VAL A 110 3.05 -5.20 13.00
CA VAL A 110 4.34 -5.12 12.31
C VAL A 110 5.44 -4.79 13.32
N GLU A 111 6.40 -5.69 13.50
CA GLU A 111 7.55 -5.51 14.38
C GLU A 111 8.63 -4.66 13.70
N ASP A 112 9.05 -5.03 12.51
CA ASP A 112 9.99 -4.24 11.68
C ASP A 112 9.29 -3.69 10.44
N ILE A 113 9.02 -2.39 10.46
CA ILE A 113 8.34 -1.70 9.35
C ILE A 113 9.22 -1.59 8.10
N PHE A 114 10.54 -1.82 8.20
CA PHE A 114 11.46 -1.81 7.06
C PHE A 114 11.72 -3.21 6.50
N ASP A 115 11.28 -4.27 7.18
CA ASP A 115 11.30 -5.61 6.61
C ASP A 115 10.35 -5.68 5.42
N PRO A 116 10.82 -6.13 4.23
CA PRO A 116 9.98 -6.15 3.04
C PRO A 116 8.75 -7.05 3.16
N VAL A 117 8.86 -8.20 3.83
CA VAL A 117 7.76 -9.15 3.98
C VAL A 117 6.68 -8.55 4.85
N HIS A 118 7.05 -8.06 6.03
CA HIS A 118 6.14 -7.44 6.97
C HIS A 118 5.47 -6.20 6.38
N ASN A 119 6.24 -5.34 5.70
CA ASN A 119 5.72 -4.10 5.13
C ASN A 119 4.75 -4.34 3.98
N ILE A 120 5.09 -5.25 3.03
CA ILE A 120 4.20 -5.58 1.90
C ILE A 120 2.94 -6.25 2.42
N ASN A 121 3.06 -7.24 3.31
CA ASN A 121 1.90 -7.93 3.85
C ASN A 121 0.93 -6.95 4.55
N ALA A 122 1.43 -6.16 5.50
CA ALA A 122 0.60 -5.19 6.22
C ALA A 122 0.02 -4.11 5.30
N GLY A 123 0.78 -3.65 4.31
CA GLY A 123 0.31 -2.68 3.31
C GLY A 123 -0.84 -3.23 2.46
N VAL A 124 -0.75 -4.50 2.05
CA VAL A 124 -1.82 -5.17 1.30
C VAL A 124 -3.04 -5.40 2.16
N VAL A 125 -2.89 -5.86 3.41
CA VAL A 125 -3.98 -6.01 4.37
C VAL A 125 -4.71 -4.67 4.56
N TYR A 126 -3.97 -3.59 4.78
CA TYR A 126 -4.55 -2.26 4.93
C TYR A 126 -5.29 -1.80 3.67
N PHE A 127 -4.71 -2.01 2.50
CA PHE A 127 -5.35 -1.64 1.24
C PHE A 127 -6.60 -2.49 0.97
N LYS A 128 -6.56 -3.80 1.23
CA LYS A 128 -7.73 -4.70 1.11
C LYS A 128 -8.89 -4.25 2.01
N LYS A 129 -8.59 -3.85 3.26
CA LYS A 129 -9.58 -3.27 4.15
C LYS A 129 -10.23 -2.02 3.55
N LEU A 130 -9.44 -1.10 3.01
CA LEU A 130 -9.96 0.08 2.35
C LEU A 130 -10.79 -0.28 1.11
N LEU A 131 -10.36 -1.26 0.33
CA LEU A 131 -11.10 -1.74 -0.83
C LEU A 131 -12.48 -2.29 -0.42
N ASN A 132 -12.54 -3.10 0.63
CA ASN A 132 -13.80 -3.60 1.19
C ASN A 132 -14.68 -2.46 1.74
N GLN A 133 -14.08 -1.49 2.43
CA GLN A 133 -14.79 -0.32 2.96
C GLN A 133 -15.44 0.55 1.88
N PHE A 134 -14.88 0.56 0.69
CA PHE A 134 -15.39 1.31 -0.47
C PHE A 134 -15.97 0.38 -1.55
N GLU A 135 -16.53 -0.76 -1.16
CA GLU A 135 -17.31 -1.66 -2.01
C GLU A 135 -16.59 -2.10 -3.30
N GLY A 136 -15.26 -2.26 -3.21
CA GLY A 136 -14.42 -2.65 -4.34
C GLY A 136 -13.98 -1.50 -5.26
N ASP A 137 -14.38 -0.26 -4.99
CA ASP A 137 -13.92 0.88 -5.79
C ASP A 137 -12.43 1.17 -5.53
N VAL A 138 -11.60 0.74 -6.46
CA VAL A 138 -10.13 0.91 -6.41
C VAL A 138 -9.73 2.39 -6.35
N LYS A 139 -10.45 3.29 -7.02
CA LYS A 139 -10.12 4.73 -7.02
C LYS A 139 -10.36 5.34 -5.64
N LEU A 140 -11.48 5.00 -5.01
CA LEU A 140 -11.79 5.46 -3.66
C LEU A 140 -10.87 4.82 -2.61
N ALA A 141 -10.54 3.54 -2.75
CA ALA A 141 -9.56 2.87 -1.88
C ALA A 141 -8.17 3.50 -1.98
N LEU A 142 -7.69 3.83 -3.19
CA LEU A 142 -6.43 4.56 -3.39
C LEU A 142 -6.48 5.97 -2.82
N ALA A 143 -7.61 6.68 -2.99
CA ALA A 143 -7.82 7.98 -2.38
C ALA A 143 -7.73 7.89 -0.85
N ALA A 144 -8.35 6.87 -0.26
CA ALA A 144 -8.35 6.63 1.18
C ALA A 144 -6.96 6.21 1.68
N TYR A 145 -6.24 5.39 0.93
CA TYR A 145 -4.87 5.02 1.26
C TYR A 145 -3.95 6.24 1.36
N ASN A 146 -4.09 7.18 0.43
CA ASN A 146 -3.26 8.39 0.36
C ASN A 146 -3.73 9.52 1.28
N ALA A 147 -5.04 9.80 1.33
CA ALA A 147 -5.60 10.94 2.03
C ALA A 147 -6.30 10.61 3.35
N GLY A 148 -6.54 9.31 3.63
CA GLY A 148 -7.31 8.82 4.75
C GLY A 148 -8.80 8.66 4.42
N SER A 149 -9.41 7.56 4.90
CA SER A 149 -10.80 7.19 4.63
C SER A 149 -11.82 8.22 5.14
N LYS A 150 -11.55 8.91 6.26
CA LYS A 150 -12.41 10.00 6.76
C LYS A 150 -12.61 11.12 5.75
N LYS A 151 -11.53 11.48 5.02
CA LYS A 151 -11.62 12.54 4.01
C LYS A 151 -12.42 12.08 2.80
N VAL A 152 -12.24 10.83 2.36
CA VAL A 152 -13.04 10.26 1.27
C VAL A 152 -14.52 10.25 1.63
N ARG A 153 -14.88 9.83 2.85
CA ARG A 153 -16.26 9.88 3.33
C ARG A 153 -16.79 11.31 3.45
N LYS A 154 -16.01 12.25 4.02
CA LYS A 154 -16.39 13.65 4.14
C LYS A 154 -16.75 14.27 2.80
N TYR A 155 -15.95 13.99 1.77
CA TYR A 155 -16.18 14.51 0.42
C TYR A 155 -17.10 13.64 -0.43
N LYS A 156 -17.60 12.53 0.13
CA LYS A 156 -18.44 11.54 -0.58
C LYS A 156 -17.82 11.11 -1.93
N GLY A 157 -16.49 10.99 -1.97
CA GLY A 157 -15.74 10.69 -3.17
C GLY A 157 -14.25 11.07 -3.06
N ILE A 158 -13.57 11.15 -4.18
CA ILE A 158 -12.15 11.55 -4.22
C ILE A 158 -12.02 13.00 -3.73
N PRO A 159 -11.27 13.25 -2.63
CA PRO A 159 -11.08 14.60 -2.13
C PRO A 159 -10.44 15.53 -3.19
N PRO A 160 -10.75 16.84 -3.18
CA PRO A 160 -10.24 17.79 -4.18
C PRO A 160 -8.74 18.14 -3.97
N PHE A 161 -7.98 17.23 -3.38
CA PHE A 161 -6.57 17.42 -3.12
C PHE A 161 -5.75 17.08 -4.37
N LYS A 162 -4.97 18.04 -4.86
CA LYS A 162 -4.10 17.87 -6.04
C LYS A 162 -3.17 16.65 -5.87
N ALA A 163 -2.57 16.49 -4.69
CA ALA A 163 -1.67 15.38 -4.39
C ALA A 163 -2.35 14.01 -4.52
N THR A 164 -3.55 13.85 -3.97
CA THR A 164 -4.32 12.60 -4.02
C THR A 164 -4.72 12.25 -5.46
N ARG A 165 -5.16 13.25 -6.24
CA ARG A 165 -5.50 13.03 -7.66
C ARG A 165 -4.28 12.65 -8.50
N ILE A 166 -3.11 13.25 -8.24
CA ILE A 166 -1.84 12.88 -8.88
C ILE A 166 -1.45 11.45 -8.47
N TYR A 167 -1.56 11.12 -7.20
CA TYR A 167 -1.25 9.79 -6.69
C TYR A 167 -2.08 8.70 -7.39
N ILE A 168 -3.39 8.86 -7.46
CA ILE A 168 -4.29 7.91 -8.13
C ILE A 168 -3.88 7.73 -9.59
N ARG A 169 -3.66 8.81 -10.35
CA ARG A 169 -3.21 8.73 -11.75
C ARG A 169 -1.87 8.01 -11.88
N LYS A 170 -0.94 8.27 -10.96
CA LYS A 170 0.38 7.64 -10.93
C LYS A 170 0.26 6.13 -10.72
N VAL A 171 -0.58 5.69 -9.76
CA VAL A 171 -0.82 4.27 -9.52
C VAL A 171 -1.43 3.60 -10.75
N PHE A 172 -2.46 4.16 -11.37
CA PHE A 172 -3.07 3.59 -12.57
C PHE A 172 -2.09 3.49 -13.74
N LYS A 173 -1.27 4.53 -13.97
CA LYS A 173 -0.22 4.48 -15.00
C LYS A 173 0.75 3.31 -14.79
N TYR A 174 1.16 3.06 -13.55
CA TYR A 174 2.02 1.92 -13.24
C TYR A 174 1.28 0.61 -13.32
N TYR A 175 0.01 0.59 -12.95
CA TYR A 175 -0.82 -0.61 -13.02
C TYR A 175 -0.97 -1.11 -14.47
N GLU A 176 -1.29 -0.24 -15.40
CA GLU A 176 -1.34 -0.56 -16.84
C GLU A 176 0.00 -1.11 -17.32
N HIS A 177 1.10 -0.44 -17.00
CA HIS A 177 2.43 -0.91 -17.36
C HIS A 177 2.73 -2.31 -16.82
N TYR A 178 2.40 -2.61 -15.56
CA TYR A 178 2.65 -3.93 -14.99
C TYR A 178 1.73 -5.00 -15.57
N LYS A 179 0.50 -4.69 -15.93
CA LYS A 179 -0.40 -5.65 -16.61
C LYS A 179 0.09 -6.06 -17.99
N GLU A 180 0.74 -5.17 -18.71
CA GLU A 180 1.29 -5.44 -20.04
C GLU A 180 2.59 -6.26 -20.01
N HIS A 181 3.31 -6.27 -18.86
CA HIS A 181 4.67 -6.81 -18.77
C HIS A 181 4.83 -7.90 -17.70
N MET A 182 3.74 -8.42 -17.16
CA MET A 182 3.69 -9.63 -16.30
C MET A 182 3.37 -10.88 -17.14
#